data_2a27837291131eac3966f221ecc39852
#
_entry.id   2a27837291131eac3966f221ecc39852
#
_cell.length_a   1.000
_cell.length_b   1.000
_cell.length_c   1.000
_cell.angle_alpha   90.00
_cell.angle_beta   90.00
_cell.angle_gamma   90.00
#
_symmetry.space_group_name_H-M   'P 1'
#
loop_
_entity.id
_entity.type
_entity.pdbx_description
1 polymer ?
#
loop_
_entity_poly.entity_id
_entity_poly.type
_entity_poly.pdbx_seq_one_letter_code
_entity_poly.pdbx_strand_id
1 'polypeptide(L)'
;NQGIEKSFFLEYAPENKKRIAFATSIGKTQFEKEEADEIIPLIKKYDLVTLREQSAVDLLKEYDIDGQLVLDPTLTLKKEDWFEILPKNKSTKPYLLVYQLHMSHNNADFTRAVQEIAARKGLEIVRVVYSYSDRKVGEKVVLPGVFEFLSLIRGAGFIVTDSFHGTAFSINFNKQFAVIYPEFFGTRMDNILRLTNLQNRRYQSSDSIEKWDTEIVYDEANRILEERRTRAVSYTHLRAHETKANLV
;
A
#
# COMPACT_ATOMS: atom_id res chain seq x y z
N ASN A 1 -5.83 19.67 17.85
CA ASN A 1 -6.71 18.50 17.77
C ASN A 1 -7.74 18.75 16.69
N GLN A 2 -7.51 18.25 15.48
CA GLN A 2 -8.60 18.09 14.54
C GLN A 2 -9.37 16.85 15.03
N GLY A 3 -10.62 17.05 15.47
CA GLY A 3 -11.49 15.97 15.92
C GLY A 3 -11.69 14.92 14.83
N ILE A 4 -12.26 13.79 15.22
CA ILE A 4 -12.57 12.70 14.30
C ILE A 4 -13.62 13.14 13.29
N GLU A 5 -13.29 13.01 12.00
CA GLU A 5 -14.22 13.31 10.92
C GLU A 5 -15.23 12.16 10.76
N LYS A 6 -16.40 12.32 11.38
CA LYS A 6 -17.42 11.26 11.46
C LYS A 6 -18.05 10.92 10.12
N SER A 7 -17.92 11.77 9.11
CA SER A 7 -18.39 11.48 7.75
C SER A 7 -17.73 10.24 7.15
N PHE A 8 -16.48 9.95 7.50
CA PHE A 8 -15.80 8.72 7.11
C PHE A 8 -16.44 7.45 7.68
N PHE A 9 -17.23 7.59 8.75
CA PHE A 9 -17.94 6.47 9.37
C PHE A 9 -19.42 6.41 8.96
N LEU A 10 -19.81 7.11 7.90
CA LEU A 10 -21.17 7.14 7.39
C LEU A 10 -22.22 7.54 8.45
N GLU A 11 -21.87 8.43 9.39
CA GLU A 11 -22.78 8.88 10.44
C GLU A 11 -24.08 9.47 9.87
N TYR A 12 -23.97 10.15 8.72
CA TYR A 12 -25.10 10.76 8.01
C TYR A 12 -26.03 9.75 7.32
N ALA A 13 -25.62 8.46 7.22
CA ALA A 13 -26.43 7.48 6.51
C ALA A 13 -27.68 7.10 7.33
N PRO A 14 -28.87 6.98 6.69
CA PRO A 14 -30.09 6.53 7.37
C PRO A 14 -29.89 5.15 8.03
N GLU A 15 -30.57 4.93 9.17
CA GLU A 15 -30.40 3.70 9.95
C GLU A 15 -30.85 2.43 9.21
N ASN A 16 -31.80 2.56 8.29
CA ASN A 16 -32.30 1.44 7.46
C ASN A 16 -31.37 1.08 6.27
N LYS A 17 -30.22 1.74 6.13
CA LYS A 17 -29.27 1.44 5.07
C LYS A 17 -28.14 0.56 5.59
N LYS A 18 -27.82 -0.50 4.82
CA LYS A 18 -26.65 -1.32 5.09
C LYS A 18 -25.37 -0.50 4.95
N ARG A 19 -24.47 -0.66 5.92
CA ARG A 19 -23.15 -0.04 5.95
C ARG A 19 -22.08 -1.11 5.74
N ILE A 20 -21.25 -0.93 4.73
CA ILE A 20 -20.18 -1.85 4.39
C ILE A 20 -18.87 -1.07 4.35
N ALA A 21 -17.90 -1.50 5.13
CA ALA A 21 -16.53 -1.04 5.04
C ALA A 21 -15.72 -2.03 4.20
N PHE A 22 -15.26 -1.60 3.01
CA PHE A 22 -14.53 -2.48 2.09
C PHE A 22 -13.04 -2.13 2.05
N ALA A 23 -12.20 -3.10 2.47
CA ALA A 23 -10.74 -2.99 2.49
C ALA A 23 -10.25 -1.69 3.16
N THR A 24 -10.90 -1.28 4.23
CA THR A 24 -10.52 -0.08 4.98
C THR A 24 -9.21 -0.28 5.72
N SER A 25 -8.58 0.83 6.11
CA SER A 25 -7.32 0.85 6.84
C SER A 25 -7.47 1.71 8.09
N ILE A 26 -6.99 1.24 9.21
CA ILE A 26 -6.89 2.01 10.45
C ILE A 26 -5.50 2.62 10.59
N GLY A 27 -4.45 1.90 10.18
CA GLY A 27 -3.07 2.36 10.19
C GLY A 27 -2.46 2.49 11.60
N LYS A 28 -3.17 2.01 12.62
CA LYS A 28 -2.78 2.01 14.04
C LYS A 28 -2.86 0.59 14.62
N THR A 29 -2.17 0.39 15.74
CA THR A 29 -2.24 -0.85 16.52
C THR A 29 -3.02 -0.71 17.82
N GLN A 30 -3.37 0.53 18.19
CA GLN A 30 -4.19 0.85 19.36
C GLN A 30 -4.92 2.16 19.13
N PHE A 31 -6.05 2.36 19.80
CA PHE A 31 -6.74 3.63 19.89
C PHE A 31 -6.44 4.29 21.24
N GLU A 32 -6.36 5.61 21.23
CA GLU A 32 -6.49 6.38 22.47
C GLU A 32 -7.91 6.23 22.99
N LYS A 33 -8.10 6.33 24.31
CA LYS A 33 -9.39 6.10 24.93
C LYS A 33 -10.50 7.00 24.35
N GLU A 34 -10.23 8.27 24.24
CA GLU A 34 -11.16 9.27 23.71
C GLU A 34 -11.51 8.99 22.24
N GLU A 35 -10.54 8.54 21.46
CA GLU A 35 -10.73 8.13 20.07
C GLU A 35 -11.63 6.88 20.00
N ALA A 36 -11.36 5.87 20.82
CA ALA A 36 -12.16 4.65 20.88
C ALA A 36 -13.62 4.94 21.29
N ASP A 37 -13.82 5.78 22.30
CA ASP A 37 -15.15 6.16 22.78
C ASP A 37 -16.00 6.83 21.67
N GLU A 38 -15.36 7.54 20.73
CA GLU A 38 -16.06 8.17 19.61
C GLU A 38 -16.30 7.23 18.42
N ILE A 39 -15.28 6.44 18.01
CA ILE A 39 -15.34 5.73 16.72
C ILE A 39 -15.91 4.32 16.84
N ILE A 40 -15.71 3.62 17.97
CA ILE A 40 -16.16 2.25 18.12
C ILE A 40 -17.69 2.13 18.00
N PRO A 41 -18.51 3.02 18.63
CA PRO A 41 -19.95 2.99 18.42
C PRO A 41 -20.38 3.20 16.96
N LEU A 42 -19.60 3.93 16.17
CA LEU A 42 -19.86 4.16 14.74
C LEU A 42 -19.51 2.91 13.92
N ILE A 43 -18.36 2.27 14.20
CA ILE A 43 -17.95 1.04 13.51
C ILE A 43 -18.92 -0.10 13.81
N LYS A 44 -19.44 -0.21 15.03
CA LYS A 44 -20.43 -1.23 15.40
C LYS A 44 -21.76 -1.15 14.64
N LYS A 45 -22.03 -0.04 13.94
CA LYS A 45 -23.20 0.12 13.06
C LYS A 45 -23.01 -0.54 11.68
N TYR A 46 -21.83 -1.05 11.37
CA TYR A 46 -21.56 -1.66 10.06
C TYR A 46 -22.03 -3.11 10.03
N ASP A 47 -22.71 -3.48 8.95
CA ASP A 47 -23.13 -4.86 8.67
C ASP A 47 -21.95 -5.74 8.24
N LEU A 48 -20.91 -5.13 7.69
CA LEU A 48 -19.67 -5.79 7.29
C LEU A 48 -18.49 -4.83 7.42
N VAL A 49 -17.45 -5.31 8.08
CA VAL A 49 -16.16 -4.61 8.16
C VAL A 49 -15.08 -5.49 7.55
N THR A 50 -14.51 -5.06 6.44
CA THR A 50 -13.32 -5.70 5.86
C THR A 50 -12.14 -4.75 5.92
N LEU A 51 -10.98 -5.28 6.24
CA LEU A 51 -9.75 -4.55 6.56
C LEU A 51 -8.59 -5.10 5.72
N ARG A 52 -7.69 -4.24 5.30
CA ARG A 52 -6.54 -4.64 4.47
C ARG A 52 -5.26 -4.92 5.25
N GLU A 53 -5.27 -4.76 6.57
CA GLU A 53 -4.15 -5.07 7.45
C GLU A 53 -4.57 -5.90 8.66
N GLN A 54 -3.75 -6.90 9.02
CA GLN A 54 -4.01 -7.79 10.14
C GLN A 54 -4.05 -7.01 11.47
N SER A 55 -3.18 -6.01 11.63
CA SER A 55 -3.15 -5.17 12.83
C SER A 55 -4.49 -4.47 13.12
N ALA A 56 -5.22 -4.09 12.08
CA ALA A 56 -6.55 -3.49 12.24
C ALA A 56 -7.62 -4.53 12.60
N VAL A 57 -7.52 -5.76 12.08
CA VAL A 57 -8.39 -6.87 12.49
C VAL A 57 -8.18 -7.19 13.96
N ASP A 58 -6.93 -7.32 14.39
CA ASP A 58 -6.57 -7.62 15.77
C ASP A 58 -7.03 -6.50 16.71
N LEU A 59 -6.85 -5.23 16.31
CA LEU A 59 -7.31 -4.07 17.06
C LEU A 59 -8.85 -4.06 17.24
N LEU A 60 -9.62 -4.28 16.18
CA LEU A 60 -11.08 -4.26 16.27
C LEU A 60 -11.63 -5.43 17.08
N LYS A 61 -10.93 -6.55 17.11
CA LYS A 61 -11.28 -7.71 17.92
C LYS A 61 -11.25 -7.39 19.43
N GLU A 62 -10.41 -6.49 19.89
CA GLU A 62 -10.37 -6.02 21.29
C GLU A 62 -11.67 -5.31 21.70
N TYR A 63 -12.46 -4.84 20.73
CA TYR A 63 -13.75 -4.17 20.91
C TYR A 63 -14.96 -5.02 20.51
N ASP A 64 -14.77 -6.35 20.36
CA ASP A 64 -15.81 -7.30 19.93
C ASP A 64 -16.38 -6.98 18.52
N ILE A 65 -15.55 -6.47 17.61
CA ILE A 65 -15.90 -6.22 16.20
C ILE A 65 -15.22 -7.27 15.33
N ASP A 66 -16.03 -8.04 14.59
CA ASP A 66 -15.55 -9.06 13.66
C ASP A 66 -15.12 -8.40 12.34
N GLY A 67 -13.83 -8.07 12.24
CA GLY A 67 -13.21 -7.54 11.04
C GLY A 67 -12.59 -8.65 10.20
N GLN A 68 -12.86 -8.65 8.89
CA GLN A 68 -12.33 -9.67 7.98
C GLN A 68 -11.15 -9.14 7.18
N LEU A 69 -10.03 -9.89 7.18
CA LEU A 69 -8.85 -9.51 6.41
C LEU A 69 -9.05 -9.78 4.91
N VAL A 70 -8.92 -8.73 4.10
CA VAL A 70 -8.96 -8.80 2.64
C VAL A 70 -7.73 -8.14 2.02
N LEU A 71 -7.49 -8.36 0.73
CA LEU A 71 -6.44 -7.63 0.01
C LEU A 71 -6.81 -6.15 -0.16
N ASP A 72 -5.78 -5.31 -0.19
CA ASP A 72 -5.92 -3.96 -0.71
C ASP A 72 -6.48 -4.01 -2.14
N PRO A 73 -7.42 -3.13 -2.53
CA PRO A 73 -8.01 -3.12 -3.87
C PRO A 73 -6.99 -3.07 -5.00
N THR A 74 -5.84 -2.41 -4.79
CA THR A 74 -4.77 -2.33 -5.80
C THR A 74 -4.10 -3.67 -6.09
N LEU A 75 -4.27 -4.66 -5.20
CA LEU A 75 -3.72 -6.02 -5.34
C LEU A 75 -4.76 -7.03 -5.85
N THR A 76 -6.02 -6.65 -5.98
CA THR A 76 -7.08 -7.55 -6.46
C THR A 76 -6.94 -7.86 -7.95
N LEU A 77 -6.45 -6.92 -8.75
CA LEU A 77 -6.07 -7.13 -10.14
C LEU A 77 -4.65 -7.68 -10.24
N LYS A 78 -4.42 -8.58 -11.18
CA LYS A 78 -3.08 -9.10 -11.50
C LYS A 78 -2.28 -8.06 -12.29
N LYS A 79 -0.96 -8.22 -12.32
CA LYS A 79 -0.08 -7.34 -13.10
C LYS A 79 -0.45 -7.33 -14.60
N GLU A 80 -0.89 -8.47 -15.12
CA GLU A 80 -1.30 -8.62 -16.51
C GLU A 80 -2.49 -7.70 -16.82
N ASP A 81 -3.53 -7.70 -15.96
CA ASP A 81 -4.72 -6.87 -16.11
C ASP A 81 -4.35 -5.37 -16.07
N TRP A 82 -3.47 -4.99 -15.13
CA TRP A 82 -2.93 -3.63 -15.09
C TRP A 82 -2.17 -3.27 -16.36
N PHE A 83 -1.35 -4.19 -16.89
CA PHE A 83 -0.50 -3.92 -18.04
C PHE A 83 -1.28 -3.76 -19.35
N GLU A 84 -2.50 -4.28 -19.43
CA GLU A 84 -3.40 -4.07 -20.57
C GLU A 84 -3.88 -2.63 -20.67
N ILE A 85 -4.14 -1.97 -19.54
CA ILE A 85 -4.67 -0.61 -19.48
C ILE A 85 -3.60 0.49 -19.38
N LEU A 86 -2.37 0.11 -19.04
CA LEU A 86 -1.28 1.08 -18.86
C LEU A 86 -0.63 1.46 -20.18
N PRO A 87 -0.31 2.75 -20.40
CA PRO A 87 0.50 3.17 -21.55
C PRO A 87 1.86 2.48 -21.52
N LYS A 88 2.37 2.18 -22.71
CA LYS A 88 3.73 1.62 -22.83
C LYS A 88 4.75 2.61 -22.30
N ASN A 89 5.68 2.13 -21.47
CA ASN A 89 6.77 2.95 -20.99
C ASN A 89 7.64 3.40 -22.17
N LYS A 90 7.94 4.70 -22.23
CA LYS A 90 8.77 5.29 -23.27
C LYS A 90 10.28 5.09 -23.01
N SER A 91 10.68 4.77 -21.79
CA SER A 91 12.08 4.54 -21.45
C SER A 91 12.51 3.14 -21.89
N THR A 92 13.61 3.09 -22.66
CA THR A 92 14.26 1.84 -23.08
C THR A 92 15.36 1.41 -22.11
N LYS A 93 15.79 2.30 -21.21
CA LYS A 93 16.83 2.02 -20.20
C LYS A 93 16.19 1.86 -18.84
N PRO A 94 16.65 0.90 -18.03
CA PRO A 94 16.21 0.76 -16.65
C PRO A 94 16.65 1.99 -15.84
N TYR A 95 15.85 2.36 -14.83
CA TYR A 95 16.13 3.46 -13.90
C TYR A 95 15.74 3.08 -12.48
N LEU A 96 16.27 3.81 -11.51
CA LEU A 96 15.83 3.77 -10.14
C LEU A 96 14.67 4.75 -9.97
N LEU A 97 13.47 4.23 -9.71
CA LEU A 97 12.30 5.05 -9.41
C LEU A 97 12.27 5.41 -7.93
N VAL A 98 12.17 6.70 -7.64
CA VAL A 98 12.02 7.21 -6.27
C VAL A 98 10.61 7.75 -6.09
N TYR A 99 9.89 7.18 -5.11
CA TYR A 99 8.56 7.63 -4.72
C TYR A 99 8.51 7.85 -3.21
N GLN A 100 8.74 9.09 -2.79
CA GLN A 100 8.83 9.53 -1.40
C GLN A 100 7.64 10.43 -1.04
N LEU A 101 6.83 10.02 -0.05
CA LEU A 101 5.66 10.77 0.45
C LEU A 101 5.97 11.54 1.72
N HIS A 102 6.81 10.99 2.59
CA HIS A 102 7.07 11.50 3.94
C HIS A 102 8.40 12.26 3.99
N MET A 103 8.45 13.41 3.31
CA MET A 103 9.69 14.19 3.17
C MET A 103 10.20 14.81 4.47
N SER A 104 9.36 14.95 5.49
CA SER A 104 9.75 15.49 6.81
C SER A 104 10.44 14.48 7.72
N HIS A 105 10.33 13.17 7.42
CA HIS A 105 10.84 12.09 8.25
C HIS A 105 11.80 11.20 7.47
N ASN A 106 12.85 10.70 8.12
CA ASN A 106 13.85 9.77 7.55
C ASN A 106 14.54 10.26 6.26
N ASN A 107 14.65 11.59 6.07
CA ASN A 107 15.18 12.14 4.82
C ASN A 107 16.65 11.76 4.59
N ALA A 108 17.45 11.63 5.66
CA ALA A 108 18.85 11.23 5.56
C ALA A 108 18.99 9.76 5.10
N ASP A 109 18.26 8.84 5.73
CA ASP A 109 18.28 7.42 5.39
C ASP A 109 17.69 7.19 3.99
N PHE A 110 16.62 7.90 3.65
CA PHE A 110 16.02 7.83 2.32
C PHE A 110 16.99 8.31 1.24
N THR A 111 17.65 9.46 1.46
CA THR A 111 18.63 10.00 0.52
C THR A 111 19.82 9.07 0.36
N ARG A 112 20.33 8.52 1.47
CA ARG A 112 21.43 7.54 1.44
C ARG A 112 21.04 6.29 0.66
N ALA A 113 19.90 5.68 0.97
CA ALA A 113 19.40 4.51 0.25
C ALA A 113 19.32 4.74 -1.26
N VAL A 114 18.76 5.88 -1.68
CA VAL A 114 18.65 6.23 -3.10
C VAL A 114 20.02 6.34 -3.76
N GLN A 115 20.96 7.06 -3.14
CA GLN A 115 22.28 7.31 -3.72
C GLN A 115 23.12 6.01 -3.79
N GLU A 116 23.14 5.23 -2.70
CA GLU A 116 23.91 4.00 -2.63
C GLU A 116 23.39 2.95 -3.63
N ILE A 117 22.06 2.75 -3.68
CA ILE A 117 21.46 1.77 -4.59
C ILE A 117 21.63 2.20 -6.05
N ALA A 118 21.42 3.49 -6.35
CA ALA A 118 21.60 4.00 -7.72
C ALA A 118 23.03 3.82 -8.20
N ALA A 119 24.02 4.19 -7.38
CA ALA A 119 25.44 4.03 -7.69
C ALA A 119 25.81 2.54 -7.86
N ARG A 120 25.38 1.68 -6.94
CA ARG A 120 25.65 0.23 -6.95
C ARG A 120 25.12 -0.44 -8.22
N LYS A 121 23.93 -0.04 -8.67
CA LYS A 121 23.24 -0.65 -9.80
C LYS A 121 23.48 0.10 -11.13
N GLY A 122 24.20 1.20 -11.12
CA GLY A 122 24.44 2.02 -12.33
C GLY A 122 23.14 2.58 -12.93
N LEU A 123 22.16 2.93 -12.10
CA LEU A 123 20.84 3.39 -12.54
C LEU A 123 20.71 4.91 -12.45
N GLU A 124 20.13 5.52 -13.50
CA GLU A 124 19.68 6.92 -13.46
C GLU A 124 18.52 7.05 -12.46
N ILE A 125 18.51 8.14 -11.69
CA ILE A 125 17.43 8.38 -10.71
C ILE A 125 16.29 9.14 -11.38
N VAL A 126 15.09 8.58 -11.29
CA VAL A 126 13.82 9.20 -11.69
C VAL A 126 12.95 9.38 -10.45
N ARG A 127 12.71 10.62 -10.04
CA ARG A 127 11.92 10.95 -8.86
C ARG A 127 10.53 11.42 -9.24
N VAL A 128 9.52 10.79 -8.64
CA VAL A 128 8.14 11.29 -8.64
C VAL A 128 8.03 12.42 -7.62
N VAL A 129 7.51 13.57 -8.06
CA VAL A 129 7.30 14.74 -7.21
C VAL A 129 5.87 15.24 -7.33
N TYR A 130 5.39 15.94 -6.29
CA TYR A 130 4.10 16.64 -6.30
C TYR A 130 4.23 18.10 -6.71
N SER A 131 5.42 18.65 -6.56
CA SER A 131 5.79 20.00 -7.01
C SER A 131 7.20 19.99 -7.57
N TYR A 132 7.46 20.84 -8.54
CA TYR A 132 8.82 21.02 -9.06
C TYR A 132 9.79 21.66 -8.05
N SER A 133 9.29 22.23 -6.94
CA SER A 133 10.12 22.66 -5.82
C SER A 133 10.83 21.50 -5.10
N ASP A 134 10.33 20.27 -5.24
CA ASP A 134 10.88 19.08 -4.58
C ASP A 134 12.07 18.46 -5.33
N ARG A 135 12.61 19.19 -6.29
CA ARG A 135 13.79 18.78 -7.07
C ARG A 135 15.00 18.54 -6.19
N LYS A 136 15.73 17.47 -6.50
CA LYS A 136 17.11 17.26 -6.05
C LYS A 136 18.07 17.32 -7.24
N VAL A 137 19.24 17.91 -7.02
CA VAL A 137 20.26 18.04 -8.05
C VAL A 137 20.70 16.65 -8.54
N GLY A 138 20.83 16.49 -9.85
CA GLY A 138 21.25 15.24 -10.48
C GLY A 138 20.15 14.20 -10.66
N GLU A 139 18.89 14.53 -10.32
CA GLU A 139 17.76 13.64 -10.52
C GLU A 139 16.83 14.13 -11.64
N LYS A 140 16.33 13.20 -12.44
CA LYS A 140 15.22 13.47 -13.36
C LYS A 140 13.92 13.49 -12.56
N VAL A 141 13.19 14.59 -12.61
CA VAL A 141 11.90 14.73 -11.90
C VAL A 141 10.73 14.57 -12.85
N VAL A 142 9.68 13.92 -12.37
CA VAL A 142 8.43 13.69 -13.10
C VAL A 142 7.24 14.01 -12.21
N LEU A 143 6.22 14.61 -12.80
CA LEU A 143 4.92 14.89 -12.16
C LEU A 143 3.85 14.11 -12.94
N PRO A 144 3.71 12.80 -12.69
CA PRO A 144 2.88 11.92 -13.49
C PRO A 144 1.41 12.00 -13.10
N GLY A 145 0.51 11.79 -14.06
CA GLY A 145 -0.84 11.32 -13.79
C GLY A 145 -0.86 9.86 -13.29
N VAL A 146 -2.04 9.36 -12.92
CA VAL A 146 -2.18 8.02 -12.29
C VAL A 146 -1.61 6.90 -13.17
N PHE A 147 -2.01 6.83 -14.45
CA PHE A 147 -1.53 5.79 -15.36
C PHE A 147 -0.05 5.93 -15.72
N GLU A 148 0.45 7.16 -15.78
CA GLU A 148 1.87 7.42 -15.99
C GLU A 148 2.69 6.96 -14.79
N PHE A 149 2.22 7.21 -13.56
CA PHE A 149 2.85 6.73 -12.34
C PHE A 149 2.99 5.20 -12.33
N LEU A 150 1.91 4.47 -12.63
CA LEU A 150 1.95 3.02 -12.73
C LEU A 150 2.86 2.53 -13.86
N SER A 151 2.89 3.24 -14.98
CA SER A 151 3.84 2.94 -16.07
C SER A 151 5.29 3.16 -15.68
N LEU A 152 5.57 4.16 -14.83
CA LEU A 152 6.89 4.36 -14.25
C LEU A 152 7.29 3.22 -13.32
N ILE A 153 6.38 2.74 -12.47
CA ILE A 153 6.63 1.53 -11.65
C ILE A 153 6.92 0.33 -12.55
N ARG A 154 6.09 0.09 -13.58
CA ARG A 154 6.29 -1.00 -14.53
C ARG A 154 7.67 -0.96 -15.20
N GLY A 155 8.15 0.22 -15.59
CA GLY A 155 9.41 0.41 -16.31
C GLY A 155 10.66 0.49 -15.42
N ALA A 156 10.50 0.63 -14.11
CA ALA A 156 11.63 0.76 -13.19
C ALA A 156 12.48 -0.53 -13.13
N GLY A 157 13.80 -0.37 -13.10
CA GLY A 157 14.74 -1.44 -12.79
C GLY A 157 14.83 -1.72 -11.29
N PHE A 158 14.72 -0.64 -10.49
CA PHE A 158 14.65 -0.72 -9.03
C PHE A 158 13.75 0.41 -8.50
N ILE A 159 13.12 0.21 -7.32
CA ILE A 159 12.24 1.19 -6.71
C ILE A 159 12.67 1.44 -5.26
N VAL A 160 12.74 2.73 -4.86
CA VAL A 160 12.89 3.12 -3.46
C VAL A 160 11.68 3.97 -3.06
N THR A 161 10.98 3.54 -2.01
CA THR A 161 9.74 4.19 -1.60
C THR A 161 9.50 4.13 -0.09
N ASP A 162 8.77 5.11 0.44
CA ASP A 162 8.18 5.13 1.78
C ASP A 162 6.64 5.07 1.73
N SER A 163 6.10 4.78 0.54
CA SER A 163 4.67 4.71 0.29
C SER A 163 4.14 3.29 0.37
N PHE A 164 2.99 3.11 1.04
CA PHE A 164 2.26 1.84 1.00
C PHE A 164 1.92 1.42 -0.43
N HIS A 165 1.33 2.33 -1.24
CA HIS A 165 0.97 2.00 -2.61
C HIS A 165 2.19 1.80 -3.52
N GLY A 166 3.28 2.54 -3.28
CA GLY A 166 4.56 2.28 -3.93
C GLY A 166 5.05 0.85 -3.67
N THR A 167 4.95 0.39 -2.43
CA THR A 167 5.29 -0.98 -2.03
C THR A 167 4.33 -2.01 -2.65
N ALA A 168 3.01 -1.78 -2.55
CA ALA A 168 1.99 -2.69 -3.05
C ALA A 168 2.13 -2.92 -4.57
N PHE A 169 2.29 -1.85 -5.35
CA PHE A 169 2.51 -1.98 -6.80
C PHE A 169 3.88 -2.53 -7.16
N SER A 170 4.92 -2.29 -6.34
CA SER A 170 6.22 -2.95 -6.53
C SER A 170 6.09 -4.46 -6.40
N ILE A 171 5.36 -4.95 -5.42
CA ILE A 171 5.08 -6.36 -5.22
C ILE A 171 4.21 -6.89 -6.37
N ASN A 172 3.09 -6.23 -6.66
CA ASN A 172 2.14 -6.67 -7.69
C ASN A 172 2.80 -6.78 -9.09
N PHE A 173 3.70 -5.84 -9.42
CA PHE A 173 4.40 -5.80 -10.71
C PHE A 173 5.73 -6.57 -10.72
N ASN A 174 6.04 -7.30 -9.64
CA ASN A 174 7.26 -8.10 -9.48
C ASN A 174 8.53 -7.26 -9.69
N LYS A 175 8.62 -6.10 -9.04
CA LYS A 175 9.75 -5.18 -9.15
C LYS A 175 10.79 -5.41 -8.06
N GLN A 176 12.05 -5.14 -8.37
CA GLN A 176 13.09 -5.04 -7.35
C GLN A 176 12.89 -3.73 -6.59
N PHE A 177 12.88 -3.76 -5.25
CA PHE A 177 12.57 -2.57 -4.46
C PHE A 177 13.21 -2.59 -3.06
N ALA A 178 13.28 -1.41 -2.47
CA ALA A 178 13.57 -1.17 -1.06
C ALA A 178 12.49 -0.24 -0.47
N VAL A 179 12.10 -0.52 0.76
CA VAL A 179 11.07 0.26 1.47
C VAL A 179 11.70 0.90 2.71
N ILE A 180 11.56 2.20 2.85
CA ILE A 180 11.91 2.93 4.06
C ILE A 180 10.62 3.19 4.82
N TYR A 181 10.54 2.72 6.08
CA TYR A 181 9.36 2.96 6.88
C TYR A 181 9.32 4.42 7.32
N PRO A 182 8.19 5.13 7.14
CA PRO A 182 7.99 6.40 7.78
C PRO A 182 7.92 6.22 9.30
N GLU A 183 8.22 7.26 10.03
CA GLU A 183 8.15 7.26 11.50
C GLU A 183 6.76 6.85 12.01
N PHE A 184 5.72 7.33 11.33
CA PHE A 184 4.33 6.97 11.58
C PHE A 184 3.76 6.19 10.40
N PHE A 185 2.77 5.33 10.63
CA PHE A 185 2.05 4.55 9.62
C PHE A 185 2.88 3.45 8.91
N GLY A 186 4.01 3.04 9.48
CA GLY A 186 4.81 1.92 8.95
C GLY A 186 4.10 0.55 9.01
N THR A 187 3.08 0.40 9.86
CA THR A 187 2.34 -0.85 10.09
C THR A 187 1.74 -1.44 8.81
N ARG A 188 1.21 -0.60 7.91
CA ARG A 188 0.64 -1.06 6.63
C ARG A 188 1.68 -1.71 5.72
N MET A 189 2.88 -1.11 5.65
CA MET A 189 3.99 -1.68 4.87
C MET A 189 4.54 -2.94 5.51
N ASP A 190 4.65 -2.97 6.84
CA ASP A 190 5.06 -4.17 7.57
C ASP A 190 4.09 -5.32 7.32
N ASN A 191 2.79 -5.07 7.37
CA ASN A 191 1.76 -6.09 7.11
C ASN A 191 1.87 -6.69 5.70
N ILE A 192 2.00 -5.87 4.65
CA ILE A 192 2.09 -6.39 3.28
C ILE A 192 3.41 -7.13 3.03
N LEU A 193 4.52 -6.64 3.58
CA LEU A 193 5.81 -7.33 3.48
C LEU A 193 5.78 -8.68 4.19
N ARG A 194 5.18 -8.76 5.38
CA ARG A 194 4.98 -10.04 6.11
C ARG A 194 4.06 -10.96 5.33
N LEU A 195 2.94 -10.47 4.83
CA LEU A 195 1.99 -11.26 4.04
C LEU A 195 2.67 -11.94 2.85
N THR A 196 3.61 -11.25 2.21
CA THR A 196 4.28 -11.72 0.98
C THR A 196 5.68 -12.29 1.20
N ASN A 197 6.10 -12.48 2.47
CA ASN A 197 7.43 -12.96 2.86
C ASN A 197 8.59 -12.09 2.33
N LEU A 198 8.37 -10.77 2.21
CA LEU A 198 9.33 -9.81 1.67
C LEU A 198 9.87 -8.81 2.71
N GLN A 199 9.89 -9.17 4.01
CA GLN A 199 10.36 -8.31 5.10
C GLN A 199 11.82 -7.86 4.92
N ASN A 200 12.62 -8.66 4.23
CA ASN A 200 13.99 -8.35 3.88
C ASN A 200 14.13 -7.13 2.95
N ARG A 201 13.02 -6.63 2.38
CA ARG A 201 13.02 -5.41 1.54
C ARG A 201 12.89 -4.12 2.33
N ARG A 202 12.70 -4.19 3.64
CA ARG A 202 12.83 -3.02 4.50
C ARG A 202 14.30 -2.58 4.53
N TYR A 203 14.55 -1.30 4.20
CA TYR A 203 15.85 -0.66 4.36
C TYR A 203 16.07 -0.27 5.82
N GLN A 204 17.27 -0.51 6.31
CA GLN A 204 17.77 -0.02 7.60
C GLN A 204 19.15 0.58 7.38
N SER A 205 19.48 1.62 8.13
CA SER A 205 20.78 2.30 8.00
C SER A 205 21.99 1.42 8.34
N SER A 206 21.76 0.33 9.06
CA SER A 206 22.76 -0.70 9.37
C SER A 206 22.90 -1.77 8.29
N ASP A 207 22.05 -1.78 7.26
CA ASP A 207 22.13 -2.78 6.21
C ASP A 207 23.40 -2.60 5.38
N SER A 208 24.01 -3.72 5.00
CA SER A 208 25.06 -3.75 3.98
C SER A 208 24.44 -3.46 2.61
N ILE A 209 25.16 -2.70 1.77
CA ILE A 209 24.70 -2.35 0.42
C ILE A 209 24.56 -3.60 -0.47
N GLU A 210 25.33 -4.64 -0.22
CA GLU A 210 25.27 -5.93 -0.95
C GLU A 210 23.91 -6.62 -0.81
N LYS A 211 23.14 -6.31 0.25
CA LYS A 211 21.77 -6.80 0.43
C LYS A 211 20.92 -6.57 -0.81
N TRP A 212 21.14 -5.46 -1.52
CA TRP A 212 20.34 -5.03 -2.67
C TRP A 212 20.78 -5.69 -4.00
N ASP A 213 21.85 -6.47 -3.99
CA ASP A 213 22.27 -7.29 -5.14
C ASP A 213 21.42 -8.56 -5.26
N THR A 214 20.89 -9.04 -4.13
CA THR A 214 20.01 -10.22 -4.11
C THR A 214 18.67 -9.88 -4.73
N GLU A 215 18.33 -10.52 -5.83
CA GLU A 215 17.04 -10.34 -6.51
C GLU A 215 15.90 -10.99 -5.72
N ILE A 216 14.73 -10.39 -5.83
CA ILE A 216 13.49 -10.96 -5.31
C ILE A 216 13.05 -12.07 -6.25
N VAL A 217 12.85 -13.27 -5.71
CA VAL A 217 12.13 -14.36 -6.36
C VAL A 217 10.66 -14.26 -5.95
N TYR A 218 9.77 -14.04 -6.90
CA TYR A 218 8.39 -13.69 -6.65
C TYR A 218 7.41 -14.87 -6.58
N ASP A 219 7.87 -16.11 -6.79
CA ASP A 219 7.00 -17.29 -6.89
C ASP A 219 6.10 -17.44 -5.67
N GLU A 220 6.67 -17.34 -4.48
CA GLU A 220 5.92 -17.45 -3.21
C GLU A 220 4.99 -16.27 -2.98
N ALA A 221 5.46 -15.03 -3.21
CA ALA A 221 4.64 -13.84 -3.07
C ALA A 221 3.44 -13.87 -4.05
N ASN A 222 3.67 -14.27 -5.29
CA ASN A 222 2.61 -14.39 -6.30
C ASN A 222 1.61 -15.49 -5.92
N ARG A 223 2.07 -16.64 -5.39
CA ARG A 223 1.19 -17.72 -4.91
C ARG A 223 0.28 -17.22 -3.78
N ILE A 224 0.84 -16.53 -2.80
CA ILE A 224 0.09 -15.97 -1.68
C ILE A 224 -0.95 -14.95 -2.17
N LEU A 225 -0.57 -14.05 -3.08
CA LEU A 225 -1.50 -13.06 -3.63
C LEU A 225 -2.64 -13.73 -4.41
N GLU A 226 -2.37 -14.77 -5.18
CA GLU A 226 -3.40 -15.49 -5.95
C GLU A 226 -4.42 -16.17 -5.03
N GLU A 227 -3.97 -16.83 -3.97
CA GLU A 227 -4.85 -17.42 -2.96
C GLU A 227 -5.75 -16.36 -2.30
N ARG A 228 -5.18 -15.17 -2.01
CA ARG A 228 -5.93 -14.06 -1.41
C ARG A 228 -6.91 -13.41 -2.38
N ARG A 229 -6.56 -13.29 -3.67
CA ARG A 229 -7.47 -12.79 -4.72
C ARG A 229 -8.68 -13.68 -4.86
N THR A 230 -8.49 -14.99 -4.90
CA THR A 230 -9.59 -15.97 -4.98
C THR A 230 -10.57 -15.81 -3.82
N ARG A 231 -10.06 -15.59 -2.59
CA ARG A 231 -10.91 -15.33 -1.42
C ARG A 231 -11.65 -14.00 -1.55
N ALA A 232 -10.98 -12.92 -1.99
CA ALA A 232 -11.59 -11.60 -2.13
C ALA A 232 -12.76 -11.63 -3.12
N VAL A 233 -12.62 -12.35 -4.25
CA VAL A 233 -13.70 -12.54 -5.23
C VAL A 233 -14.90 -13.28 -4.62
N SER A 234 -14.68 -14.29 -3.80
CA SER A 234 -15.77 -15.02 -3.15
C SER A 234 -16.58 -14.12 -2.20
N TYR A 235 -15.95 -13.19 -1.48
CA TYR A 235 -16.65 -12.25 -0.61
C TYR A 235 -17.51 -11.24 -1.37
N THR A 236 -17.07 -10.77 -2.52
CA THR A 236 -17.85 -9.85 -3.35
C THR A 236 -19.04 -10.55 -4.02
N HIS A 237 -18.90 -11.82 -4.43
CA HIS A 237 -19.97 -12.59 -5.07
C HIS A 237 -21.02 -13.11 -4.08
N LEU A 238 -20.63 -13.66 -2.93
CA LEU A 238 -21.57 -14.19 -1.94
C LEU A 238 -22.54 -13.11 -1.45
N ARG A 239 -22.07 -11.88 -1.23
CA ARG A 239 -22.94 -10.80 -0.74
C ARG A 239 -23.69 -10.04 -1.83
N ALA A 240 -23.25 -10.07 -3.08
CA ALA A 240 -24.06 -9.59 -4.20
C ALA A 240 -25.33 -10.45 -4.42
N HIS A 241 -25.26 -11.75 -4.11
CA HIS A 241 -26.42 -12.64 -4.13
C HIS A 241 -27.36 -12.45 -2.95
N GLU A 242 -26.85 -12.19 -1.74
CA GLU A 242 -27.70 -11.89 -0.58
C GLU A 242 -28.49 -10.59 -0.74
N THR A 243 -27.93 -9.57 -1.42
CA THR A 243 -28.65 -8.32 -1.73
C THR A 243 -29.75 -8.51 -2.79
N LYS A 244 -29.61 -9.46 -3.71
CA LYS A 244 -30.68 -9.80 -4.68
C LYS A 244 -31.81 -10.60 -4.06
N ALA A 245 -31.53 -11.48 -3.10
CA ALA A 245 -32.55 -12.28 -2.41
C ALA A 245 -33.46 -11.46 -1.48
N ASN A 246 -33.03 -10.26 -1.06
CA ASN A 246 -33.80 -9.37 -0.18
C ASN A 246 -34.52 -8.24 -0.93
N LEU A 247 -34.61 -8.29 -2.27
CA LEU A 247 -35.30 -7.32 -3.13
C LEU A 247 -36.59 -7.89 -3.74
N VAL A 248 -37.10 -9.01 -3.22
CA VAL A 248 -38.42 -9.58 -3.56
C VAL A 248 -39.37 -9.43 -2.40
#